data_e5ae1fc18be56b5ee41ad104d0c10594
#
_entry.id   e5ae1fc18be56b5ee41ad104d0c10594
#
_cell.length_a   1.000
_cell.length_b   1.000
_cell.length_c   1.000
_cell.angle_alpha   90.00
_cell.angle_beta   90.00
_cell.angle_gamma   90.00
#
_symmetry.space_group_name_H-M   'P 1'
#
loop_
_entity.id
_entity.type
_entity.pdbx_description
1 polymer ?
#
loop_
_entity_poly.entity_id
_entity_poly.type
_entity_poly.pdbx_seq_one_letter_code
_entity_poly.pdbx_strand_id
1 'polypeptide(L)'
;MNAPVDVSFFPRAAKPLASYRPYWAKRFGTAPFLPMSREEMVQLGWDSCDIVLVTGDAYVDHPSFGMAVIGRVLEAQGFRVGIIAQPDWHSAEPFKALGKPNLFWGVTAGNMDSMINRYTADRKIRSDDAYTPGDVGGKRPDRAAIVYSQRCREAFPDVPIVLGGIEGSLRRIAHYDYWSDKVRRSIVVDAKCDLLLYGNAERALVEVAHRLAAKVPVQDITDVRGTAFVRRSSPHGPDTEWTEIDSTEVDQPGPVESHLNPYQTTAEQAAARGGTCDPSNTPDSVANNDLSTLGIGQKGLKSVETPVFFAPNPALRSKRPPRERTVIRLPSYEQVKMDAVLYAHANRVLHLETNPGNARALVQAHGEGTTARDVWLNPPPIPLTTAEMDWVFGLPYARSPHPAYADAQGSHDGATRIPAWEMIRFSVNIMRGCFGGCTF
;
A
#
# COMPACT_ATOMS: atom_id res chain seq x y z
N MET A 1 -5.89 -2.70 -25.47
CA MET A 1 -7.02 -2.69 -24.50
C MET A 1 -6.82 -3.91 -23.62
N ASN A 2 -6.41 -3.70 -22.36
CA ASN A 2 -6.30 -4.81 -21.42
C ASN A 2 -7.72 -5.31 -21.14
N ALA A 3 -7.93 -6.62 -21.27
CA ALA A 3 -9.18 -7.23 -20.87
C ALA A 3 -9.49 -6.85 -19.41
N PRO A 4 -10.75 -6.57 -19.06
CA PRO A 4 -11.11 -6.29 -17.68
C PRO A 4 -10.65 -7.45 -16.81
N VAL A 5 -10.05 -7.14 -15.65
CA VAL A 5 -9.65 -8.15 -14.68
C VAL A 5 -10.90 -8.92 -14.30
N ASP A 6 -10.94 -10.21 -14.65
CA ASP A 6 -12.06 -11.06 -14.29
C ASP A 6 -11.98 -11.38 -12.79
N VAL A 7 -12.77 -10.65 -12.00
CA VAL A 7 -12.84 -10.83 -10.55
C VAL A 7 -13.45 -12.17 -10.12
N SER A 8 -14.08 -12.91 -11.05
CA SER A 8 -14.59 -14.26 -10.79
C SER A 8 -13.48 -15.28 -10.51
N PHE A 9 -12.24 -14.94 -10.88
CA PHE A 9 -11.05 -15.76 -10.65
C PHE A 9 -10.62 -15.82 -9.17
N PHE A 10 -11.15 -14.95 -8.31
CA PHE A 10 -10.80 -14.91 -6.91
C PHE A 10 -11.70 -15.84 -6.09
N PRO A 11 -11.14 -16.62 -5.14
CA PRO A 11 -11.88 -17.65 -4.40
C PRO A 11 -13.03 -17.11 -3.52
N ARG A 12 -13.03 -15.81 -3.24
CA ARG A 12 -14.17 -15.10 -2.65
C ARG A 12 -14.47 -13.89 -3.52
N ALA A 13 -15.70 -13.80 -4.01
CA ALA A 13 -16.17 -12.63 -4.72
C ALA A 13 -15.95 -11.38 -3.82
N ALA A 14 -15.20 -10.41 -4.32
CA ALA A 14 -15.01 -9.15 -3.61
C ALA A 14 -16.34 -8.41 -3.57
N LYS A 15 -16.71 -7.89 -2.39
CA LYS A 15 -17.92 -7.07 -2.24
C LYS A 15 -17.70 -5.74 -2.97
N PRO A 16 -18.57 -5.36 -3.94
CA PRO A 16 -18.43 -4.11 -4.67
C PRO A 16 -18.50 -2.89 -3.75
N LEU A 17 -17.69 -1.86 -4.02
CA LEU A 17 -17.66 -0.63 -3.20
C LEU A 17 -19.03 0.06 -3.12
N ALA A 18 -19.78 0.08 -4.21
CA ALA A 18 -21.11 0.69 -4.28
C ALA A 18 -22.23 -0.14 -3.61
N SER A 19 -21.94 -1.37 -3.15
CA SER A 19 -22.96 -2.25 -2.54
C SER A 19 -23.16 -2.03 -1.04
N TYR A 20 -22.31 -1.22 -0.40
CA TYR A 20 -22.47 -0.89 1.00
C TYR A 20 -23.62 0.12 1.19
N ARG A 21 -24.46 -0.12 2.20
CA ARG A 21 -25.45 0.89 2.60
C ARG A 21 -24.71 2.10 3.15
N PRO A 22 -24.92 3.32 2.59
CA PRO A 22 -24.25 4.52 3.10
C PRO A 22 -24.49 4.73 4.59
N TYR A 23 -23.48 5.20 5.29
CA TYR A 23 -23.58 5.52 6.70
C TYR A 23 -24.52 6.72 6.93
N TRP A 24 -24.95 6.94 8.15
CA TRP A 24 -25.98 7.91 8.48
C TRP A 24 -25.65 9.35 8.06
N ALA A 25 -24.36 9.70 8.01
CA ALA A 25 -23.91 11.04 7.66
C ALA A 25 -24.10 11.40 6.18
N LYS A 26 -24.50 10.45 5.31
CA LYS A 26 -24.84 10.71 3.90
C LYS A 26 -25.84 11.87 3.73
N ARG A 27 -26.67 12.11 4.71
CA ARG A 27 -27.66 13.20 4.73
C ARG A 27 -27.05 14.61 4.70
N PHE A 28 -25.78 14.78 5.09
CA PHE A 28 -25.09 16.08 5.05
C PHE A 28 -24.60 16.47 3.65
N GLY A 29 -24.68 15.55 2.69
CA GLY A 29 -24.19 15.79 1.34
C GLY A 29 -22.67 15.65 1.23
N THR A 30 -22.11 16.25 0.20
CA THR A 30 -20.67 16.25 -0.10
C THR A 30 -20.06 17.58 0.31
N ALA A 31 -18.98 17.54 1.06
CA ALA A 31 -18.25 18.75 1.45
C ALA A 31 -17.49 19.33 0.24
N PRO A 32 -17.42 20.67 0.06
CA PRO A 32 -16.56 21.28 -0.96
C PRO A 32 -15.09 20.86 -0.81
N PHE A 33 -14.60 20.87 0.43
CA PHE A 33 -13.37 20.25 0.90
C PHE A 33 -13.65 19.48 2.18
N LEU A 34 -12.88 18.42 2.44
CA LEU A 34 -12.93 17.75 3.73
C LEU A 34 -12.35 18.70 4.81
N PRO A 35 -13.01 18.89 5.94
CA PRO A 35 -12.65 19.92 6.90
C PRO A 35 -11.30 19.64 7.56
N MET A 36 -10.51 20.70 7.73
CA MET A 36 -9.25 20.73 8.45
C MET A 36 -9.35 21.51 9.78
N SER A 37 -10.50 22.16 10.03
CA SER A 37 -10.74 22.94 11.24
C SER A 37 -12.12 22.68 11.81
N ARG A 38 -12.34 23.07 13.08
CA ARG A 38 -13.66 23.00 13.73
C ARG A 38 -14.66 23.97 13.11
N GLU A 39 -14.20 25.13 12.69
CA GLU A 39 -15.00 26.16 12.01
C GLU A 39 -15.61 25.61 10.73
N GLU A 40 -14.81 24.89 9.94
CA GLU A 40 -15.29 24.22 8.72
C GLU A 40 -16.27 23.07 9.04
N MET A 41 -16.03 22.31 10.10
CA MET A 41 -17.00 21.30 10.57
C MET A 41 -18.35 21.95 10.93
N VAL A 42 -18.35 23.10 11.63
CA VAL A 42 -19.57 23.83 11.98
C VAL A 42 -20.29 24.32 10.73
N GLN A 43 -19.59 24.82 9.71
CA GLN A 43 -20.16 25.22 8.41
C GLN A 43 -20.84 24.05 7.70
N LEU A 44 -20.31 22.84 7.85
CA LEU A 44 -20.90 21.60 7.33
C LEU A 44 -22.03 21.04 8.21
N GLY A 45 -22.31 21.66 9.35
CA GLY A 45 -23.29 21.18 10.33
C GLY A 45 -22.82 19.94 11.12
N TRP A 46 -21.50 19.73 11.24
CA TRP A 46 -20.92 18.59 11.93
C TRP A 46 -20.49 18.96 13.35
N ASP A 47 -20.87 18.16 14.31
CA ASP A 47 -20.44 18.24 15.72
C ASP A 47 -19.18 17.43 16.02
N SER A 48 -18.91 16.40 15.20
CA SER A 48 -17.77 15.50 15.31
C SER A 48 -17.43 14.86 13.96
N CYS A 49 -16.23 14.33 13.83
CA CYS A 49 -15.84 13.47 12.72
C CYS A 49 -16.01 12.01 13.09
N ASP A 50 -16.44 11.17 12.13
CA ASP A 50 -16.45 9.73 12.31
C ASP A 50 -15.04 9.17 12.16
N ILE A 51 -14.29 9.73 11.21
CA ILE A 51 -12.93 9.35 10.89
C ILE A 51 -12.08 10.62 10.77
N VAL A 52 -10.89 10.61 11.36
CA VAL A 52 -9.90 11.67 11.16
C VAL A 52 -8.67 11.08 10.51
N LEU A 53 -8.29 11.65 9.37
CA LEU A 53 -7.12 11.25 8.61
C LEU A 53 -5.94 12.15 8.93
N VAL A 54 -4.79 11.57 9.24
CA VAL A 54 -3.54 12.29 9.54
C VAL A 54 -2.52 12.01 8.45
N THR A 55 -1.93 13.06 7.88
CA THR A 55 -0.98 12.96 6.78
C THR A 55 0.23 13.87 6.95
N GLY A 56 1.38 13.44 6.41
CA GLY A 56 2.58 14.26 6.32
C GLY A 56 2.59 15.25 5.16
N ASP A 57 1.65 15.13 4.22
CA ASP A 57 1.50 16.05 3.09
C ASP A 57 0.49 17.14 3.39
N ALA A 58 0.60 18.28 2.71
CA ALA A 58 -0.49 19.23 2.63
C ALA A 58 -1.73 18.57 1.99
N TYR A 59 -2.93 18.95 2.41
CA TYR A 59 -4.14 18.43 1.82
C TYR A 59 -4.42 19.08 0.47
N VAL A 60 -4.29 18.28 -0.56
CA VAL A 60 -4.68 18.60 -1.94
C VAL A 60 -5.80 17.65 -2.33
N ASP A 61 -6.98 18.19 -2.63
CA ASP A 61 -8.16 17.40 -2.98
C ASP A 61 -8.13 16.99 -4.47
N HIS A 62 -7.20 16.11 -4.79
CA HIS A 62 -6.96 15.66 -6.17
C HIS A 62 -6.79 14.13 -6.20
N PRO A 63 -7.29 13.42 -7.24
CA PRO A 63 -7.22 11.97 -7.33
C PRO A 63 -5.80 11.39 -7.44
N SER A 64 -4.76 12.22 -7.63
CA SER A 64 -3.36 11.82 -7.55
C SER A 64 -2.79 11.84 -6.12
N PHE A 65 -3.56 12.32 -5.14
CA PHE A 65 -3.15 12.35 -3.74
C PHE A 65 -3.91 11.28 -2.96
N GLY A 66 -3.18 10.34 -2.36
CA GLY A 66 -3.77 9.21 -1.64
C GLY A 66 -4.73 9.65 -0.52
N MET A 67 -4.43 10.75 0.17
CA MET A 67 -5.28 11.28 1.23
C MET A 67 -6.66 11.73 0.69
N ALA A 68 -6.69 12.40 -0.46
CA ALA A 68 -7.93 12.82 -1.10
C ALA A 68 -8.75 11.60 -1.56
N VAL A 69 -8.09 10.62 -2.19
CA VAL A 69 -8.76 9.38 -2.63
C VAL A 69 -9.41 8.67 -1.44
N ILE A 70 -8.67 8.44 -0.37
CA ILE A 70 -9.16 7.76 0.82
C ILE A 70 -10.28 8.56 1.50
N GLY A 71 -10.11 9.87 1.64
CA GLY A 71 -11.10 10.75 2.26
C GLY A 71 -12.40 10.80 1.46
N ARG A 72 -12.32 10.98 0.14
CA ARG A 72 -13.51 11.03 -0.73
C ARG A 72 -14.23 9.68 -0.84
N VAL A 73 -13.48 8.57 -0.86
CA VAL A 73 -14.09 7.22 -0.81
C VAL A 73 -14.89 7.04 0.48
N LEU A 74 -14.34 7.41 1.64
CA LEU A 74 -15.05 7.32 2.92
C LEU A 74 -16.24 8.26 3.00
N GLU A 75 -16.13 9.50 2.52
CA GLU A 75 -17.24 10.45 2.42
C GLU A 75 -18.38 9.89 1.55
N ALA A 76 -18.05 9.32 0.39
CA ALA A 76 -19.03 8.68 -0.50
C ALA A 76 -19.74 7.48 0.16
N GLN A 77 -19.08 6.81 1.11
CA GLN A 77 -19.69 5.79 1.98
C GLN A 77 -20.55 6.39 3.10
N GLY A 78 -20.63 7.72 3.23
CA GLY A 78 -21.48 8.42 4.17
C GLY A 78 -20.83 8.69 5.53
N PHE A 79 -19.50 8.66 5.64
CA PHE A 79 -18.79 9.02 6.87
C PHE A 79 -18.44 10.51 6.88
N ARG A 80 -18.40 11.12 8.07
CA ARG A 80 -17.86 12.46 8.28
C ARG A 80 -16.33 12.32 8.45
N VAL A 81 -15.59 12.82 7.48
CA VAL A 81 -14.13 12.66 7.40
C VAL A 81 -13.46 14.01 7.56
N GLY A 82 -12.62 14.16 8.59
CA GLY A 82 -11.76 15.31 8.77
C GLY A 82 -10.31 15.01 8.45
N ILE A 83 -9.52 16.02 8.11
CA ILE A 83 -8.11 15.88 7.76
C ILE A 83 -7.25 16.74 8.67
N ILE A 84 -6.23 16.13 9.27
CA ILE A 84 -5.12 16.80 9.95
C ILE A 84 -3.88 16.65 9.06
N ALA A 85 -3.57 17.69 8.32
CA ALA A 85 -2.46 17.71 7.39
C ALA A 85 -1.23 18.39 8.01
N GLN A 86 -0.08 17.74 7.94
CA GLN A 86 1.20 18.26 8.45
C GLN A 86 1.13 18.81 9.88
N PRO A 87 0.55 18.07 10.85
CA PRO A 87 0.45 18.55 12.22
C PRO A 87 1.84 18.81 12.82
N ASP A 88 1.94 19.79 13.70
CA ASP A 88 3.11 19.89 14.57
C ASP A 88 3.17 18.64 15.46
N TRP A 89 4.18 17.83 15.20
CA TRP A 89 4.35 16.51 15.82
C TRP A 89 5.10 16.54 17.15
N HIS A 90 5.52 17.72 17.62
CA HIS A 90 6.23 17.85 18.90
C HIS A 90 5.32 17.63 20.12
N SER A 91 4.00 17.76 19.94
CA SER A 91 3.01 17.47 20.98
C SER A 91 1.78 16.76 20.42
N ALA A 92 0.90 16.28 21.32
CA ALA A 92 -0.37 15.66 20.93
C ALA A 92 -1.49 16.69 20.68
N GLU A 93 -1.29 17.98 21.03
CA GLU A 93 -2.35 18.99 20.94
C GLU A 93 -2.86 19.24 19.51
N PRO A 94 -2.00 19.36 18.47
CA PRO A 94 -2.48 19.51 17.10
C PRO A 94 -3.37 18.35 16.61
N PHE A 95 -3.18 17.15 17.17
CA PHE A 95 -3.99 15.98 16.84
C PHE A 95 -5.39 16.02 17.49
N LYS A 96 -5.64 16.93 18.40
CA LYS A 96 -6.97 17.18 19.00
C LYS A 96 -7.80 18.24 18.26
N ALA A 97 -7.26 18.85 17.20
CA ALA A 97 -7.85 19.99 16.51
C ALA A 97 -9.31 19.73 16.06
N LEU A 98 -9.60 18.54 15.53
CA LEU A 98 -10.95 18.16 15.07
C LEU A 98 -11.78 17.39 16.13
N GLY A 99 -11.23 17.23 17.33
CA GLY A 99 -11.86 16.42 18.38
C GLY A 99 -11.58 14.91 18.20
N LYS A 100 -12.23 14.13 19.07
CA LYS A 100 -12.10 12.66 19.09
C LYS A 100 -12.85 12.06 17.91
N PRO A 101 -12.22 11.24 17.05
CA PRO A 101 -12.93 10.49 16.03
C PRO A 101 -13.90 9.47 16.66
N ASN A 102 -15.07 9.31 16.06
CA ASN A 102 -16.06 8.35 16.57
C ASN A 102 -15.68 6.90 16.29
N LEU A 103 -14.90 6.65 15.20
CA LEU A 103 -14.58 5.30 14.73
C LEU A 103 -13.08 4.99 14.79
N PHE A 104 -12.25 5.76 14.06
CA PHE A 104 -10.81 5.50 14.03
C PHE A 104 -9.98 6.68 13.51
N TRP A 105 -8.68 6.61 13.78
CA TRP A 105 -7.64 7.39 13.15
C TRP A 105 -7.14 6.69 11.88
N GLY A 106 -7.15 7.35 10.73
CA GLY A 106 -6.43 6.91 9.55
C GLY A 106 -5.09 7.63 9.45
N VAL A 107 -3.97 6.91 9.53
CA VAL A 107 -2.64 7.53 9.59
C VAL A 107 -1.81 7.16 8.38
N THR A 108 -1.12 8.14 7.78
CA THR A 108 -0.15 7.93 6.70
C THR A 108 1.00 8.93 6.79
N ALA A 109 2.15 8.57 6.25
CA ALA A 109 3.27 9.49 6.08
C ALA A 109 3.06 10.52 4.95
N GLY A 110 2.11 10.26 4.05
CA GLY A 110 1.87 11.03 2.83
C GLY A 110 2.00 10.17 1.58
N ASN A 111 2.09 10.81 0.41
CA ASN A 111 2.26 10.15 -0.89
C ASN A 111 3.61 9.47 -1.04
N MET A 112 4.61 9.93 -0.31
CA MET A 112 5.96 9.35 -0.27
C MET A 112 6.29 8.80 1.11
N ASP A 113 7.27 7.90 1.15
CA ASP A 113 7.95 7.52 2.37
C ASP A 113 8.65 8.73 3.01
N SER A 114 8.46 8.95 4.32
CA SER A 114 8.97 10.14 5.00
C SER A 114 10.48 10.25 4.96
N MET A 115 11.20 9.12 4.99
CA MET A 115 12.65 9.11 4.93
C MET A 115 13.17 9.46 3.54
N ILE A 116 12.52 8.94 2.48
CA ILE A 116 12.85 9.26 1.08
C ILE A 116 12.51 10.72 0.78
N ASN A 117 11.41 11.23 1.34
CA ASN A 117 11.04 12.61 1.16
C ASN A 117 12.04 13.57 1.83
N ARG A 118 12.50 13.24 3.04
CA ARG A 118 13.37 14.11 3.84
C ARG A 118 14.85 14.01 3.50
N TYR A 119 15.32 12.87 3.01
CA TYR A 119 16.75 12.64 2.77
C TYR A 119 17.05 12.32 1.31
N THR A 120 18.25 12.69 0.86
CA THR A 120 18.82 12.23 -0.40
C THR A 120 19.35 10.79 -0.25
N ALA A 121 19.74 10.16 -1.37
CA ALA A 121 20.42 8.87 -1.35
C ALA A 121 21.74 8.90 -0.56
N ASP A 122 22.43 10.06 -0.52
CA ASP A 122 23.65 10.28 0.26
C ASP A 122 23.37 10.60 1.75
N ARG A 123 22.16 10.37 2.23
CA ARG A 123 21.71 10.64 3.61
C ARG A 123 21.79 12.11 4.02
N LYS A 124 21.81 13.04 3.07
CA LYS A 124 21.76 14.49 3.34
C LYS A 124 20.31 14.93 3.47
N ILE A 125 20.06 15.83 4.43
CA ILE A 125 18.72 16.42 4.60
C ILE A 125 18.41 17.31 3.40
N ARG A 126 17.21 17.16 2.83
CA ARG A 126 16.69 18.05 1.78
C ARG A 126 16.25 19.38 2.39
N SER A 127 16.45 20.44 1.66
CA SER A 127 15.98 21.80 2.01
C SER A 127 14.52 22.02 1.64
N ASP A 128 14.00 21.24 0.71
CA ASP A 128 12.72 21.37 0.04
C ASP A 128 11.81 20.17 0.32
N ASP A 129 10.50 20.36 0.23
CA ASP A 129 9.48 19.32 0.27
C ASP A 129 8.34 19.67 -0.68
N ALA A 130 8.31 19.02 -1.84
CA ALA A 130 7.33 19.26 -2.90
C ALA A 130 5.87 19.08 -2.47
N TYR A 131 5.61 18.43 -1.36
CA TYR A 131 4.27 18.20 -0.80
C TYR A 131 3.89 19.21 0.29
N THR A 132 4.68 20.27 0.46
CA THR A 132 4.48 21.30 1.48
C THR A 132 4.21 22.66 0.83
N PRO A 133 3.31 23.50 1.37
CA PRO A 133 3.13 24.86 0.91
C PRO A 133 4.45 25.65 0.99
N GLY A 134 4.79 26.33 -0.10
CA GLY A 134 6.06 27.07 -0.22
C GLY A 134 7.29 26.19 -0.39
N ASP A 135 7.13 24.88 -0.64
CA ASP A 135 8.24 23.94 -0.82
C ASP A 135 9.16 23.82 0.43
N VAL A 136 8.61 24.09 1.60
CA VAL A 136 9.37 24.20 2.86
C VAL A 136 9.66 22.82 3.44
N GLY A 137 10.92 22.41 3.45
CA GLY A 137 11.35 21.15 4.07
C GLY A 137 11.22 21.14 5.61
N GLY A 138 11.23 19.94 6.19
CA GLY A 138 11.27 19.74 7.65
C GLY A 138 9.92 19.76 8.37
N LYS A 139 8.80 19.86 7.67
CA LYS A 139 7.46 19.84 8.25
C LYS A 139 7.04 18.46 8.77
N ARG A 140 7.58 17.37 8.21
CA ARG A 140 7.26 16.02 8.66
C ARG A 140 8.41 15.41 9.47
N PRO A 141 8.10 14.58 10.48
CA PRO A 141 9.12 13.88 11.25
C PRO A 141 9.73 12.72 10.45
N ASP A 142 10.88 12.25 10.88
CA ASP A 142 11.43 10.98 10.46
C ASP A 142 10.48 9.84 10.82
N ARG A 143 10.24 8.92 9.90
CA ARG A 143 9.31 7.80 10.09
C ARG A 143 7.93 8.29 10.55
N ALA A 144 7.40 9.23 9.80
CA ALA A 144 6.20 9.99 10.14
C ALA A 144 5.01 9.11 10.56
N ALA A 145 4.80 7.98 9.90
CA ALA A 145 3.73 7.06 10.25
C ALA A 145 3.82 6.55 11.71
N ILE A 146 5.03 6.30 12.21
CA ILE A 146 5.24 5.88 13.61
C ILE A 146 4.95 7.04 14.56
N VAL A 147 5.52 8.21 14.28
CA VAL A 147 5.37 9.40 15.14
C VAL A 147 3.91 9.85 15.23
N TYR A 148 3.24 9.93 14.07
CA TYR A 148 1.81 10.32 14.05
C TYR A 148 0.92 9.31 14.77
N SER A 149 1.16 8.01 14.60
CA SER A 149 0.43 6.98 15.35
C SER A 149 0.60 7.13 16.86
N GLN A 150 1.81 7.44 17.34
CA GLN A 150 2.07 7.69 18.74
C GLN A 150 1.32 8.93 19.24
N ARG A 151 1.33 10.03 18.48
CA ARG A 151 0.61 11.27 18.83
C ARG A 151 -0.91 11.07 18.83
N CYS A 152 -1.46 10.31 17.87
CA CYS A 152 -2.88 9.94 17.89
C CYS A 152 -3.23 9.14 19.16
N ARG A 153 -2.37 8.19 19.55
CA ARG A 153 -2.56 7.38 20.76
C ARG A 153 -2.47 8.22 22.04
N GLU A 154 -1.60 9.21 22.08
CA GLU A 154 -1.50 10.18 23.18
C GLU A 154 -2.73 11.12 23.23
N ALA A 155 -3.23 11.56 22.06
CA ALA A 155 -4.38 12.45 21.98
C ALA A 155 -5.67 11.76 22.48
N PHE A 156 -5.96 10.55 21.99
CA PHE A 156 -7.15 9.77 22.37
C PHE A 156 -6.80 8.27 22.42
N PRO A 157 -6.42 7.74 23.58
CA PRO A 157 -5.82 6.41 23.74
C PRO A 157 -6.73 5.24 23.32
N ASP A 158 -8.03 5.42 23.41
CA ASP A 158 -9.04 4.40 23.15
C ASP A 158 -9.54 4.37 21.70
N VAL A 159 -9.09 5.30 20.85
CA VAL A 159 -9.48 5.33 19.45
C VAL A 159 -8.59 4.39 18.63
N PRO A 160 -9.16 3.49 17.82
CA PRO A 160 -8.38 2.62 16.94
C PRO A 160 -7.50 3.41 15.96
N ILE A 161 -6.31 2.90 15.68
CA ILE A 161 -5.37 3.46 14.70
C ILE A 161 -5.27 2.51 13.51
N VAL A 162 -5.75 2.97 12.37
CA VAL A 162 -5.62 2.29 11.08
C VAL A 162 -4.53 2.99 10.28
N LEU A 163 -3.41 2.30 10.12
CA LEU A 163 -2.24 2.78 9.39
C LEU A 163 -2.36 2.42 7.92
N GLY A 164 -1.93 3.30 7.01
CA GLY A 164 -1.90 3.04 5.58
C GLY A 164 -0.78 3.78 4.85
N GLY A 165 -0.83 3.73 3.52
CA GLY A 165 0.12 4.41 2.65
C GLY A 165 1.41 3.61 2.38
N ILE A 166 2.28 4.20 1.56
CA ILE A 166 3.50 3.54 1.05
C ILE A 166 4.46 3.17 2.18
N GLU A 167 4.66 4.07 3.15
CA GLU A 167 5.57 3.84 4.27
C GLU A 167 5.14 2.63 5.12
N GLY A 168 3.85 2.49 5.40
CA GLY A 168 3.29 1.33 6.08
C GLY A 168 3.44 0.05 5.26
N SER A 169 3.08 0.11 3.98
CA SER A 169 3.12 -1.03 3.07
C SER A 169 4.53 -1.61 2.92
N LEU A 170 5.55 -0.75 2.77
CA LEU A 170 6.95 -1.17 2.63
C LEU A 170 7.51 -1.80 3.92
N ARG A 171 6.96 -1.45 5.08
CA ARG A 171 7.48 -1.85 6.40
C ARG A 171 6.57 -2.82 7.15
N ARG A 172 5.70 -3.57 6.43
CA ARG A 172 4.72 -4.47 7.03
C ARG A 172 5.29 -5.72 7.69
N ILE A 173 6.52 -6.13 7.31
CA ILE A 173 7.35 -7.15 7.99
C ILE A 173 8.64 -6.51 8.51
N ALA A 174 9.53 -7.29 9.09
CA ALA A 174 10.88 -6.86 9.41
C ALA A 174 11.57 -6.32 8.14
N HIS A 175 12.14 -5.11 8.22
CA HIS A 175 12.64 -4.41 7.06
C HIS A 175 13.99 -3.75 7.33
N TYR A 176 14.83 -3.65 6.30
CA TYR A 176 16.09 -2.93 6.37
C TYR A 176 15.86 -1.42 6.29
N ASP A 177 16.32 -0.71 7.31
CA ASP A 177 16.31 0.75 7.35
C ASP A 177 17.68 1.29 6.90
N TYR A 178 17.73 1.74 5.65
CA TYR A 178 18.92 2.27 5.01
C TYR A 178 19.60 3.41 5.80
N TRP A 179 18.81 4.28 6.44
CA TRP A 179 19.35 5.45 7.14
C TRP A 179 20.01 5.09 8.46
N SER A 180 19.48 4.11 9.18
CA SER A 180 20.07 3.62 10.45
C SER A 180 20.97 2.40 10.25
N ASP A 181 21.07 1.86 9.03
CA ASP A 181 21.84 0.67 8.68
C ASP A 181 21.50 -0.54 9.57
N LYS A 182 20.20 -0.77 9.76
CA LYS A 182 19.69 -1.83 10.66
C LYS A 182 18.43 -2.45 10.13
N VAL A 183 18.25 -3.73 10.40
CA VAL A 183 16.94 -4.38 10.26
C VAL A 183 16.07 -3.94 11.44
N ARG A 184 14.90 -3.37 11.14
CA ARG A 184 13.89 -2.93 12.10
C ARG A 184 12.71 -3.89 12.12
N ARG A 185 11.96 -3.85 13.21
CA ARG A 185 10.70 -4.61 13.34
C ARG A 185 9.66 -4.11 12.35
N SER A 186 8.63 -4.94 12.13
CA SER A 186 7.44 -4.48 11.42
C SER A 186 6.91 -3.16 11.98
N ILE A 187 6.49 -2.26 11.10
CA ILE A 187 5.88 -0.98 11.48
C ILE A 187 4.61 -1.17 12.32
N VAL A 188 3.90 -2.28 12.16
CA VAL A 188 2.71 -2.59 12.96
C VAL A 188 3.06 -2.68 14.45
N VAL A 189 4.24 -3.23 14.76
CA VAL A 189 4.76 -3.32 16.14
C VAL A 189 5.30 -1.97 16.62
N ASP A 190 6.08 -1.27 15.76
CA ASP A 190 6.74 -0.01 16.15
C ASP A 190 5.76 1.15 16.28
N ALA A 191 4.77 1.25 15.39
CA ALA A 191 3.72 2.27 15.45
C ALA A 191 2.64 1.95 16.50
N LYS A 192 2.57 0.71 16.98
CA LYS A 192 1.50 0.23 17.85
C LYS A 192 0.11 0.51 17.26
N CYS A 193 -0.02 0.43 15.94
CA CYS A 193 -1.31 0.55 15.28
C CYS A 193 -2.15 -0.72 15.50
N ASP A 194 -3.46 -0.56 15.44
CA ASP A 194 -4.38 -1.68 15.61
C ASP A 194 -4.51 -2.49 14.32
N LEU A 195 -4.44 -1.81 13.18
CA LEU A 195 -4.54 -2.41 11.85
C LEU A 195 -3.69 -1.63 10.85
N LEU A 196 -2.98 -2.32 9.98
CA LEU A 196 -2.31 -1.76 8.81
C LEU A 196 -3.07 -2.19 7.55
N LEU A 197 -3.37 -1.23 6.67
CA LEU A 197 -3.86 -1.48 5.32
C LEU A 197 -2.69 -1.30 4.34
N TYR A 198 -2.42 -2.30 3.51
CA TYR A 198 -1.33 -2.25 2.56
C TYR A 198 -1.80 -2.45 1.11
N GLY A 199 -1.03 -1.96 0.16
CA GLY A 199 -1.38 -1.97 -1.25
C GLY A 199 -2.51 -1.00 -1.60
N ASN A 200 -3.33 -1.34 -2.58
CA ASN A 200 -4.52 -0.57 -2.96
C ASN A 200 -5.65 -0.82 -1.95
N ALA A 201 -5.79 0.08 -1.00
CA ALA A 201 -6.51 -0.17 0.25
C ALA A 201 -8.01 0.21 0.21
N GLU A 202 -8.56 0.69 -0.90
CA GLU A 202 -9.93 1.21 -0.96
C GLU A 202 -10.97 0.20 -0.47
N ARG A 203 -10.89 -1.07 -0.93
CA ARG A 203 -11.81 -2.13 -0.48
C ARG A 203 -11.65 -2.44 0.99
N ALA A 204 -10.42 -2.64 1.44
CA ALA A 204 -10.12 -2.94 2.83
C ALA A 204 -10.59 -1.82 3.76
N LEU A 205 -10.33 -0.58 3.36
CA LEU A 205 -10.72 0.60 4.13
C LEU A 205 -12.24 0.71 4.29
N VAL A 206 -13.00 0.55 3.20
CA VAL A 206 -14.46 0.60 3.23
C VAL A 206 -15.02 -0.52 4.11
N GLU A 207 -14.52 -1.73 3.96
CA GLU A 207 -14.92 -2.88 4.78
C GLU A 207 -14.65 -2.62 6.28
N VAL A 208 -13.43 -2.18 6.62
CA VAL A 208 -13.03 -1.87 8.00
C VAL A 208 -13.89 -0.75 8.58
N ALA A 209 -14.12 0.33 7.83
CA ALA A 209 -14.95 1.45 8.29
C ALA A 209 -16.38 1.02 8.61
N HIS A 210 -17.01 0.23 7.74
CA HIS A 210 -18.37 -0.27 7.99
C HIS A 210 -18.43 -1.27 9.13
N ARG A 211 -17.42 -2.12 9.32
CA ARG A 211 -17.37 -3.04 10.48
C ARG A 211 -17.21 -2.29 11.79
N LEU A 212 -16.32 -1.30 11.86
CA LEU A 212 -16.19 -0.43 13.04
C LEU A 212 -17.47 0.35 13.32
N ALA A 213 -18.14 0.86 12.28
CA ALA A 213 -19.45 1.51 12.40
C ALA A 213 -20.54 0.56 12.91
N ALA A 214 -20.45 -0.72 12.58
CA ALA A 214 -21.31 -1.78 13.14
C ALA A 214 -20.86 -2.23 14.55
N LYS A 215 -19.89 -1.53 15.16
CA LYS A 215 -19.32 -1.82 16.49
C LYS A 215 -18.59 -3.15 16.61
N VAL A 216 -18.08 -3.69 15.49
CA VAL A 216 -17.14 -4.80 15.53
C VAL A 216 -15.84 -4.30 16.12
N PRO A 217 -15.32 -4.89 17.19
CA PRO A 217 -14.03 -4.50 17.76
C PRO A 217 -12.91 -4.62 16.73
N VAL A 218 -11.97 -3.66 16.70
CA VAL A 218 -10.88 -3.67 15.71
C VAL A 218 -10.03 -4.92 15.76
N GLN A 219 -9.83 -5.50 16.95
CA GLN A 219 -9.07 -6.74 17.15
C GLN A 219 -9.77 -7.98 16.56
N ASP A 220 -11.06 -7.89 16.26
CA ASP A 220 -11.83 -8.98 15.65
C ASP A 220 -11.91 -8.88 14.12
N ILE A 221 -11.35 -7.77 13.56
CA ILE A 221 -11.26 -7.56 12.11
C ILE A 221 -9.96 -8.21 11.60
N THR A 222 -9.94 -9.55 11.53
CA THR A 222 -8.74 -10.33 11.22
C THR A 222 -8.76 -10.99 9.84
N ASP A 223 -9.87 -10.90 9.10
CA ASP A 223 -10.13 -11.63 7.85
C ASP A 223 -10.17 -10.73 6.59
N VAL A 224 -9.92 -9.44 6.75
CA VAL A 224 -9.94 -8.50 5.62
C VAL A 224 -8.64 -8.58 4.83
N ARG A 225 -8.73 -8.82 3.51
CA ARG A 225 -7.56 -8.89 2.63
C ARG A 225 -6.86 -7.53 2.53
N GLY A 226 -5.53 -7.56 2.39
CA GLY A 226 -4.71 -6.34 2.34
C GLY A 226 -4.49 -5.70 3.71
N THR A 227 -4.67 -6.48 4.78
CA THR A 227 -4.45 -6.00 6.15
C THR A 227 -3.33 -6.74 6.85
N ALA A 228 -2.69 -6.06 7.80
CA ALA A 228 -1.75 -6.68 8.74
C ALA A 228 -2.01 -6.17 10.16
N PHE A 229 -1.83 -7.04 11.14
CA PHE A 229 -2.08 -6.77 12.56
C PHE A 229 -1.20 -7.63 13.46
N VAL A 230 -1.09 -7.23 14.73
CA VAL A 230 -0.37 -7.99 15.75
C VAL A 230 -1.34 -8.93 16.46
N ARG A 231 -0.96 -10.19 16.55
CA ARG A 231 -1.66 -11.17 17.40
C ARG A 231 -0.66 -11.89 18.31
N ARG A 232 -1.14 -12.49 19.38
CA ARG A 232 -0.27 -13.26 20.26
C ARG A 232 0.19 -14.53 19.56
N SER A 233 1.48 -14.80 19.59
CA SER A 233 2.01 -16.09 19.17
C SER A 233 1.48 -17.15 20.13
N SER A 234 0.73 -18.10 19.60
CA SER A 234 0.27 -19.27 20.35
C SER A 234 0.41 -20.50 19.46
N PRO A 235 1.11 -21.55 19.92
CA PRO A 235 1.18 -22.82 19.19
C PRO A 235 -0.21 -23.45 19.02
N HIS A 236 -1.18 -23.04 19.83
CA HIS A 236 -2.56 -23.49 19.82
C HIS A 236 -3.52 -22.30 19.72
N GLY A 237 -3.21 -21.31 18.83
CA GLY A 237 -4.08 -20.15 18.62
C GLY A 237 -5.53 -20.58 18.30
N PRO A 238 -6.50 -19.68 18.52
CA PRO A 238 -7.93 -20.00 18.33
C PRO A 238 -8.28 -20.36 16.88
N ASP A 239 -7.36 -20.22 15.94
CA ASP A 239 -7.60 -20.49 14.52
C ASP A 239 -7.18 -21.91 14.14
N THR A 240 -7.94 -22.88 14.62
CA THR A 240 -7.84 -24.30 14.20
C THR A 240 -8.14 -24.50 12.71
N GLU A 241 -8.55 -23.45 11.99
CA GLU A 241 -8.88 -23.49 10.58
C GLU A 241 -7.69 -23.23 9.65
N TRP A 242 -6.57 -22.70 10.15
CA TRP A 242 -5.38 -22.41 9.36
C TRP A 242 -4.32 -23.48 9.50
N THR A 243 -3.75 -23.89 8.36
CA THR A 243 -2.56 -24.75 8.34
C THR A 243 -1.33 -23.88 8.19
N GLU A 244 -0.46 -23.90 9.19
CA GLU A 244 0.82 -23.23 9.13
C GLU A 244 1.85 -24.11 8.45
N ILE A 245 2.61 -23.54 7.49
CA ILE A 245 3.75 -24.16 6.84
C ILE A 245 4.98 -23.28 7.02
N ASP A 246 6.16 -23.89 7.04
CA ASP A 246 7.41 -23.13 7.10
C ASP A 246 7.74 -22.49 5.75
N SER A 247 8.41 -21.32 5.76
CA SER A 247 8.81 -20.62 4.55
C SER A 247 9.75 -21.44 3.66
N THR A 248 10.52 -22.34 4.24
CA THR A 248 11.41 -23.26 3.50
C THR A 248 10.67 -24.31 2.66
N GLU A 249 9.38 -24.55 2.95
CA GLU A 249 8.53 -25.37 2.07
C GLU A 249 8.09 -24.65 0.79
N VAL A 250 8.24 -23.33 0.76
CA VAL A 250 7.89 -22.48 -0.40
C VAL A 250 9.11 -22.17 -1.24
N ASP A 251 10.21 -21.84 -0.57
CA ASP A 251 11.47 -21.41 -1.16
C ASP A 251 12.62 -21.70 -0.20
N GLN A 252 13.80 -22.04 -0.72
CA GLN A 252 14.94 -22.36 0.11
C GLN A 252 15.84 -21.13 0.33
N PRO A 253 16.27 -20.84 1.57
CA PRO A 253 17.29 -19.83 1.83
C PRO A 253 18.59 -20.21 1.12
N GLY A 254 19.25 -19.24 0.55
CA GLY A 254 20.54 -19.50 -0.11
C GLY A 254 20.92 -18.43 -1.12
N PRO A 255 22.04 -18.61 -1.83
CA PRO A 255 22.46 -17.68 -2.86
C PRO A 255 21.37 -17.60 -3.94
N VAL A 256 20.94 -16.38 -4.20
CA VAL A 256 20.06 -16.08 -5.32
C VAL A 256 20.93 -15.99 -6.55
N GLU A 257 20.56 -16.67 -7.63
CA GLU A 257 21.19 -16.42 -8.92
C GLU A 257 21.12 -14.91 -9.21
N SER A 258 22.27 -14.32 -9.53
CA SER A 258 22.31 -12.91 -9.86
C SER A 258 21.35 -12.67 -11.03
N HIS A 259 20.34 -11.81 -10.83
CA HIS A 259 19.54 -11.35 -11.94
C HIS A 259 20.48 -10.75 -12.99
N LEU A 260 20.32 -11.17 -14.23
CA LEU A 260 21.02 -10.56 -15.35
C LEU A 260 20.79 -9.06 -15.28
N ASN A 261 21.86 -8.30 -15.16
CA ASN A 261 21.76 -6.84 -15.19
C ASN A 261 21.09 -6.44 -16.52
N PRO A 262 19.90 -5.81 -16.51
CA PRO A 262 19.20 -5.45 -17.75
C PRO A 262 20.00 -4.47 -18.62
N TYR A 263 21.01 -3.83 -18.05
CA TYR A 263 21.92 -2.91 -18.75
C TYR A 263 23.21 -3.56 -19.24
N GLN A 264 23.41 -4.87 -18.98
CA GLN A 264 24.54 -5.60 -19.56
C GLN A 264 24.36 -5.77 -21.07
N THR A 265 25.43 -5.49 -21.80
CA THR A 265 25.48 -5.80 -23.22
C THR A 265 25.47 -7.31 -23.47
N THR A 266 25.06 -7.74 -24.66
CA THR A 266 25.01 -9.14 -25.05
C THR A 266 26.38 -9.80 -24.91
N ALA A 267 27.47 -9.05 -25.16
CA ALA A 267 28.86 -9.53 -25.03
C ALA A 267 29.24 -9.78 -23.56
N GLU A 268 28.86 -8.88 -22.65
CA GLU A 268 29.08 -9.04 -21.20
C GLU A 268 28.26 -10.20 -20.63
N GLN A 269 27.05 -10.40 -21.12
CA GLN A 269 26.22 -11.55 -20.73
C GLN A 269 26.82 -12.88 -21.22
N ALA A 270 27.36 -12.90 -22.43
CA ALA A 270 28.04 -14.10 -22.99
C ALA A 270 29.33 -14.40 -22.23
N ALA A 271 30.12 -13.37 -21.90
CA ALA A 271 31.33 -13.52 -21.10
C ALA A 271 31.05 -14.05 -19.68
N ALA A 272 30.01 -13.56 -19.04
CA ALA A 272 29.56 -14.00 -17.70
C ALA A 272 29.11 -15.48 -17.69
N ARG A 273 28.61 -15.99 -18.82
CA ARG A 273 28.25 -17.42 -19.00
C ARG A 273 29.41 -18.35 -19.37
N GLY A 274 30.65 -17.84 -19.36
CA GLY A 274 31.84 -18.63 -19.70
C GLY A 274 31.95 -18.94 -21.19
N GLY A 275 31.24 -18.28 -22.06
CA GLY A 275 31.35 -18.38 -23.50
C GLY A 275 32.50 -17.52 -23.99
N THR A 276 33.51 -18.17 -24.67
CA THR A 276 34.48 -17.44 -25.48
C THR A 276 33.75 -16.84 -26.69
N CYS A 277 33.64 -15.51 -26.75
CA CYS A 277 33.25 -14.86 -27.98
C CYS A 277 34.31 -15.09 -29.03
N ASP A 278 34.02 -15.91 -30.03
CA ASP A 278 34.82 -15.97 -31.25
C ASP A 278 34.55 -14.69 -32.06
N PRO A 279 35.55 -13.82 -32.24
CA PRO A 279 35.34 -12.56 -32.95
C PRO A 279 34.99 -12.74 -34.45
N SER A 280 35.09 -13.96 -34.99
CA SER A 280 34.78 -14.26 -36.38
C SER A 280 33.28 -14.48 -36.66
N ASN A 281 32.43 -14.49 -35.64
CA ASN A 281 30.99 -14.75 -35.78
C ASN A 281 30.14 -13.54 -35.32
N THR A 282 30.49 -12.33 -35.71
CA THR A 282 29.62 -11.19 -35.67
C THR A 282 28.61 -11.32 -36.81
N PRO A 283 27.28 -11.43 -36.53
CA PRO A 283 26.32 -11.24 -37.58
C PRO A 283 26.44 -9.80 -38.07
N ASP A 284 26.78 -9.64 -39.32
CA ASP A 284 26.81 -8.34 -39.98
C ASP A 284 25.53 -7.56 -39.71
N SER A 285 25.77 -6.35 -39.22
CA SER A 285 24.91 -5.18 -39.31
C SER A 285 23.42 -5.44 -39.59
N VAL A 286 22.60 -5.30 -38.59
CA VAL A 286 21.18 -4.91 -38.80
C VAL A 286 21.17 -3.46 -39.24
N ALA A 287 21.48 -3.27 -40.52
CA ALA A 287 21.17 -2.03 -41.25
C ALA A 287 19.73 -2.15 -41.74
N ASN A 288 18.95 -1.16 -41.39
CA ASN A 288 17.66 -0.82 -42.02
C ASN A 288 16.65 -1.94 -42.18
N ASN A 289 15.85 -2.21 -41.15
CA ASN A 289 14.57 -2.86 -41.35
C ASN A 289 13.58 -1.88 -41.95
N ASP A 290 13.58 -1.86 -43.27
CA ASP A 290 12.50 -1.30 -44.08
C ASP A 290 11.26 -2.20 -43.87
N LEU A 291 10.23 -1.66 -43.21
CA LEU A 291 8.95 -2.33 -42.91
C LEU A 291 8.14 -2.73 -44.16
N SER A 292 8.65 -2.43 -45.36
CA SER A 292 7.95 -2.71 -46.65
C SER A 292 8.13 -4.14 -47.16
N THR A 293 8.99 -4.99 -46.55
CA THR A 293 9.28 -6.36 -47.02
C THR A 293 8.65 -7.47 -46.21
N LEU A 294 7.78 -7.19 -45.27
CA LEU A 294 6.92 -8.23 -44.67
C LEU A 294 5.71 -8.49 -45.58
N GLY A 295 5.97 -9.21 -46.66
CA GLY A 295 4.94 -9.80 -47.50
C GLY A 295 4.10 -10.78 -46.69
N ILE A 296 2.98 -10.33 -46.14
CA ILE A 296 1.96 -11.20 -45.59
C ILE A 296 1.21 -11.84 -46.72
N GLY A 297 1.79 -12.91 -47.26
CA GLY A 297 1.06 -13.84 -48.11
C GLY A 297 0.04 -14.60 -47.28
N GLN A 298 -1.22 -14.41 -47.62
CA GLN A 298 -2.33 -15.25 -47.14
C GLN A 298 -2.05 -16.73 -47.51
N LYS A 299 -1.49 -17.49 -46.59
CA LYS A 299 -1.54 -18.94 -46.59
C LYS A 299 -1.75 -19.48 -45.19
N GLY A 300 -2.98 -19.93 -44.94
CA GLY A 300 -3.28 -20.98 -43.96
C GLY A 300 -2.93 -20.66 -42.51
N LEU A 301 -3.85 -20.01 -41.82
CA LEU A 301 -3.94 -20.14 -40.37
C LEU A 301 -4.09 -21.62 -40.03
N LYS A 302 -2.98 -22.32 -39.76
CA LYS A 302 -3.07 -23.54 -38.98
C LYS A 302 -3.68 -23.16 -37.63
N SER A 303 -4.76 -23.86 -37.30
CA SER A 303 -5.43 -23.78 -36.01
C SER A 303 -4.38 -23.67 -34.92
N VAL A 304 -4.42 -22.56 -34.18
CA VAL A 304 -3.75 -22.45 -32.90
C VAL A 304 -4.34 -23.57 -32.05
N GLU A 305 -3.56 -24.61 -31.79
CA GLU A 305 -3.94 -25.64 -30.84
C GLU A 305 -4.24 -24.90 -29.53
N THR A 306 -5.50 -24.89 -29.15
CA THR A 306 -5.92 -24.43 -27.82
C THR A 306 -5.09 -25.19 -26.81
N PRO A 307 -4.38 -24.51 -25.86
CA PRO A 307 -3.63 -25.22 -24.85
C PRO A 307 -4.60 -26.16 -24.15
N VAL A 308 -4.34 -27.47 -24.26
CA VAL A 308 -5.10 -28.50 -23.56
C VAL A 308 -4.79 -28.30 -22.08
N PHE A 309 -5.66 -27.64 -21.38
CA PHE A 309 -5.63 -27.64 -19.93
C PHE A 309 -5.92 -29.06 -19.47
N PHE A 310 -4.88 -29.81 -19.11
CA PHE A 310 -5.07 -31.04 -18.38
C PHE A 310 -5.75 -30.69 -17.08
N ALA A 311 -7.04 -31.03 -16.98
CA ALA A 311 -7.72 -31.01 -15.68
C ALA A 311 -6.89 -31.89 -14.73
N PRO A 312 -6.39 -31.39 -13.60
CA PRO A 312 -5.60 -32.17 -12.67
C PRO A 312 -6.42 -33.39 -12.29
N ASN A 313 -5.79 -34.57 -12.42
CA ASN A 313 -6.43 -35.84 -12.07
C ASN A 313 -6.93 -35.76 -10.60
N PRO A 314 -8.24 -35.90 -10.34
CA PRO A 314 -8.79 -35.79 -8.98
C PRO A 314 -8.15 -36.77 -7.99
N ALA A 315 -7.61 -37.90 -8.47
CA ALA A 315 -6.90 -38.88 -7.66
C ALA A 315 -5.51 -38.41 -7.20
N LEU A 316 -4.93 -37.40 -7.86
CA LEU A 316 -3.67 -36.76 -7.49
C LEU A 316 -3.86 -35.44 -6.72
N ARG A 317 -5.05 -35.13 -6.23
CA ARG A 317 -5.24 -34.05 -5.27
C ARG A 317 -4.34 -34.34 -4.09
N SER A 318 -3.18 -33.69 -4.08
CA SER A 318 -2.24 -33.74 -2.97
C SER A 318 -3.01 -33.43 -1.70
N LYS A 319 -2.66 -34.11 -0.59
CA LYS A 319 -3.18 -33.85 0.77
C LYS A 319 -2.76 -32.45 1.29
N ARG A 320 -2.29 -31.58 0.41
CA ARG A 320 -1.90 -30.21 0.77
C ARG A 320 -3.16 -29.41 1.11
N PRO A 321 -3.15 -28.66 2.21
CA PRO A 321 -4.27 -27.84 2.60
C PRO A 321 -4.53 -26.77 1.52
N PRO A 322 -5.79 -26.30 1.38
CA PRO A 322 -6.12 -25.26 0.42
C PRO A 322 -5.33 -23.98 0.72
N ARG A 323 -4.82 -23.33 -0.32
CA ARG A 323 -3.97 -22.12 -0.18
C ARG A 323 -4.65 -21.03 0.65
N GLU A 324 -5.96 -20.90 0.53
CA GLU A 324 -6.79 -19.91 1.22
C GLU A 324 -6.82 -20.09 2.74
N ARG A 325 -6.46 -21.29 3.21
CA ARG A 325 -6.37 -21.65 4.65
C ARG A 325 -4.94 -22.02 5.04
N THR A 326 -3.98 -21.59 4.26
CA THR A 326 -2.55 -21.81 4.52
C THR A 326 -1.90 -20.49 4.90
N VAL A 327 -1.11 -20.49 5.96
CA VAL A 327 -0.26 -19.37 6.36
C VAL A 327 1.19 -19.81 6.33
N ILE A 328 2.06 -18.96 5.81
CA ILE A 328 3.50 -19.22 5.74
C ILE A 328 4.17 -18.51 6.90
N ARG A 329 4.89 -19.27 7.72
CA ARG A 329 5.73 -18.71 8.77
C ARG A 329 7.07 -18.28 8.20
N LEU A 330 7.32 -16.98 8.23
CA LEU A 330 8.60 -16.38 7.86
C LEU A 330 9.62 -16.54 8.99
N PRO A 331 10.93 -16.51 8.70
CA PRO A 331 11.95 -16.36 9.72
C PRO A 331 11.64 -15.16 10.63
N SER A 332 11.83 -15.34 11.94
CA SER A 332 11.52 -14.31 12.93
C SER A 332 12.32 -13.02 12.73
N TYR A 333 11.85 -11.93 13.30
CA TYR A 333 12.59 -10.67 13.31
C TYR A 333 14.01 -10.86 13.87
N GLU A 334 14.14 -11.62 14.95
CA GLU A 334 15.42 -11.87 15.60
C GLU A 334 16.39 -12.63 14.67
N GLN A 335 15.88 -13.61 13.91
CA GLN A 335 16.65 -14.35 12.92
C GLN A 335 17.08 -13.45 11.73
N VAL A 336 16.13 -12.74 11.12
CA VAL A 336 16.44 -11.89 9.96
C VAL A 336 17.32 -10.68 10.30
N LYS A 337 17.33 -10.26 11.56
CA LYS A 337 18.22 -9.20 12.05
C LYS A 337 19.67 -9.66 12.11
N MET A 338 19.91 -10.92 12.37
CA MET A 338 21.25 -11.49 12.55
C MET A 338 21.79 -12.13 11.28
N ASP A 339 20.92 -12.51 10.35
CA ASP A 339 21.28 -13.27 9.14
C ASP A 339 20.67 -12.59 7.89
N ALA A 340 21.56 -12.06 7.04
CA ALA A 340 21.19 -11.40 5.79
C ALA A 340 20.57 -12.37 4.76
N VAL A 341 20.94 -13.66 4.81
CA VAL A 341 20.38 -14.69 3.92
C VAL A 341 18.92 -14.97 4.29
N LEU A 342 18.64 -15.09 5.58
CA LEU A 342 17.25 -15.24 6.08
C LEU A 342 16.43 -13.99 5.83
N TYR A 343 17.03 -12.79 5.93
CA TYR A 343 16.37 -11.54 5.57
C TYR A 343 15.96 -11.53 4.07
N ALA A 344 16.89 -11.88 3.19
CA ALA A 344 16.63 -11.96 1.76
C ALA A 344 15.56 -13.02 1.45
N HIS A 345 15.62 -14.18 2.10
CA HIS A 345 14.63 -15.25 1.98
C HIS A 345 13.23 -14.78 2.41
N ALA A 346 13.08 -14.13 3.56
CA ALA A 346 11.80 -13.61 4.01
C ALA A 346 11.18 -12.64 3.02
N ASN A 347 11.98 -11.72 2.45
CA ASN A 347 11.52 -10.78 1.42
C ASN A 347 11.16 -11.48 0.10
N ARG A 348 11.91 -12.53 -0.28
CA ARG A 348 11.60 -13.33 -1.47
C ARG A 348 10.27 -14.06 -1.33
N VAL A 349 10.01 -14.69 -0.18
CA VAL A 349 8.72 -15.32 0.11
C VAL A 349 7.59 -14.29 0.10
N LEU A 350 7.80 -13.10 0.70
CA LEU A 350 6.85 -11.99 0.61
C LEU A 350 6.54 -11.62 -0.84
N HIS A 351 7.56 -11.57 -1.71
CA HIS A 351 7.39 -11.28 -3.14
C HIS A 351 6.60 -12.38 -3.86
N LEU A 352 6.84 -13.65 -3.56
CA LEU A 352 6.13 -14.78 -4.16
C LEU A 352 4.62 -14.80 -3.81
N GLU A 353 4.24 -14.21 -2.68
CA GLU A 353 2.87 -14.14 -2.18
C GLU A 353 2.22 -12.77 -2.44
N THR A 354 2.54 -12.11 -3.55
CA THR A 354 1.95 -10.80 -3.94
C THR A 354 0.80 -10.90 -4.92
N ASN A 355 0.60 -12.06 -5.58
CA ASN A 355 -0.50 -12.22 -6.52
C ASN A 355 -1.84 -12.42 -5.77
N PRO A 356 -2.80 -11.49 -5.88
CA PRO A 356 -4.08 -11.58 -5.16
C PRO A 356 -4.88 -12.85 -5.48
N GLY A 357 -4.67 -13.44 -6.66
CA GLY A 357 -5.41 -14.62 -7.09
C GLY A 357 -5.01 -15.92 -6.37
N ASN A 358 -3.77 -16.00 -5.85
CA ASN A 358 -3.26 -17.23 -5.25
C ASN A 358 -2.38 -17.03 -4.01
N ALA A 359 -2.18 -15.81 -3.55
CA ALA A 359 -1.38 -15.52 -2.38
C ALA A 359 -1.95 -16.17 -1.11
N ARG A 360 -1.04 -16.63 -0.26
CA ARG A 360 -1.33 -17.13 1.10
C ARG A 360 -1.13 -16.02 2.12
N ALA A 361 -1.66 -16.21 3.33
CA ALA A 361 -1.32 -15.37 4.45
C ALA A 361 0.13 -15.60 4.88
N LEU A 362 0.74 -14.57 5.47
CA LEU A 362 2.09 -14.65 6.02
C LEU A 362 2.07 -14.33 7.51
N VAL A 363 3.02 -14.90 8.25
CA VAL A 363 3.18 -14.58 9.67
C VAL A 363 4.67 -14.47 10.00
N GLN A 364 5.03 -13.41 10.74
CA GLN A 364 6.40 -13.22 11.23
C GLN A 364 6.39 -12.95 12.74
N ALA A 365 7.17 -13.73 13.49
CA ALA A 365 7.31 -13.53 14.93
C ALA A 365 8.23 -12.33 15.23
N HIS A 366 7.87 -11.55 16.26
CA HIS A 366 8.65 -10.44 16.80
C HIS A 366 8.71 -10.58 18.33
N GLY A 367 9.92 -10.55 18.88
CA GLY A 367 10.19 -10.78 20.30
C GLY A 367 10.41 -12.26 20.62
N GLU A 368 10.80 -12.54 21.84
CA GLU A 368 11.16 -13.87 22.33
C GLU A 368 10.32 -14.27 23.55
N GLY A 369 10.14 -15.56 23.73
CA GLY A 369 9.44 -16.13 24.89
C GLY A 369 8.02 -15.60 25.04
N THR A 370 7.66 -15.17 26.24
CA THR A 370 6.30 -14.68 26.57
C THR A 370 5.96 -13.32 25.95
N THR A 371 6.96 -12.59 25.45
CA THR A 371 6.78 -11.29 24.77
C THR A 371 6.64 -11.44 23.27
N ALA A 372 6.83 -12.63 22.73
CA ALA A 372 6.68 -12.92 21.31
C ALA A 372 5.27 -12.57 20.83
N ARG A 373 5.20 -11.92 19.69
CA ARG A 373 3.95 -11.55 19.01
C ARG A 373 4.09 -11.86 17.53
N ASP A 374 3.09 -12.46 16.96
CA ASP A 374 3.01 -12.65 15.53
C ASP A 374 2.46 -11.38 14.86
N VAL A 375 3.17 -10.89 13.85
CA VAL A 375 2.61 -9.98 12.86
C VAL A 375 2.02 -10.85 11.76
N TRP A 376 0.70 -10.80 11.63
CA TRP A 376 -0.07 -11.51 10.64
C TRP A 376 -0.36 -10.62 9.44
N LEU A 377 -0.13 -11.13 8.24
CA LEU A 377 -0.47 -10.46 6.99
C LEU A 377 -1.52 -11.29 6.26
N ASN A 378 -2.68 -10.74 6.05
CA ASN A 378 -3.67 -11.33 5.16
C ASN A 378 -3.19 -11.27 3.70
N PRO A 379 -3.69 -12.12 2.81
CA PRO A 379 -3.36 -12.02 1.39
C PRO A 379 -3.63 -10.61 0.82
N PRO A 380 -2.94 -10.21 -0.26
CA PRO A 380 -3.12 -8.88 -0.87
C PRO A 380 -4.56 -8.55 -1.23
N PRO A 381 -4.93 -7.26 -1.29
CA PRO A 381 -6.28 -6.85 -1.64
C PRO A 381 -6.63 -7.27 -3.07
N ILE A 382 -7.90 -7.62 -3.29
CA ILE A 382 -8.41 -7.87 -4.63
C ILE A 382 -8.46 -6.53 -5.38
N PRO A 383 -7.90 -6.45 -6.61
CA PRO A 383 -7.92 -5.22 -7.39
C PRO A 383 -9.34 -4.68 -7.61
N LEU A 384 -9.45 -3.37 -7.75
CA LEU A 384 -10.70 -2.75 -8.18
C LEU A 384 -11.03 -3.16 -9.62
N THR A 385 -12.30 -3.37 -9.90
CA THR A 385 -12.79 -3.48 -11.27
C THR A 385 -12.66 -2.13 -11.99
N THR A 386 -12.71 -2.13 -13.33
CA THR A 386 -12.71 -0.88 -14.11
C THR A 386 -13.84 0.05 -13.65
N ALA A 387 -15.05 -0.48 -13.48
CA ALA A 387 -16.19 0.32 -13.01
C ALA A 387 -15.98 0.94 -11.62
N GLU A 388 -15.35 0.21 -10.70
CA GLU A 388 -15.01 0.76 -9.37
C GLU A 388 -13.88 1.78 -9.44
N MET A 389 -12.90 1.57 -10.33
CA MET A 389 -11.84 2.53 -10.57
C MET A 389 -12.41 3.83 -11.14
N ASP A 390 -13.30 3.73 -12.13
CA ASP A 390 -14.01 4.87 -12.71
C ASP A 390 -14.83 5.60 -11.65
N TRP A 391 -15.51 4.84 -10.78
CA TRP A 391 -16.25 5.42 -9.65
C TRP A 391 -15.32 6.18 -8.69
N VAL A 392 -14.17 5.60 -8.30
CA VAL A 392 -13.20 6.26 -7.40
C VAL A 392 -12.67 7.55 -8.03
N PHE A 393 -12.29 7.54 -9.30
CA PHE A 393 -11.77 8.73 -9.98
C PHE A 393 -12.85 9.74 -10.37
N GLY A 394 -14.11 9.32 -10.45
CA GLY A 394 -15.28 10.16 -10.67
C GLY A 394 -15.83 10.84 -9.41
N LEU A 395 -15.26 10.60 -8.22
CA LEU A 395 -15.67 11.26 -6.99
C LEU A 395 -15.45 12.79 -7.09
N PRO A 396 -16.18 13.58 -6.31
CA PRO A 396 -16.22 15.04 -6.43
C PRO A 396 -14.96 15.71 -5.84
N TYR A 397 -13.81 15.48 -6.47
CA TYR A 397 -12.56 16.17 -6.11
C TYR A 397 -12.61 17.63 -6.55
N ALA A 398 -12.20 18.55 -5.67
CA ALA A 398 -12.03 19.97 -6.00
C ALA A 398 -10.86 20.21 -6.97
N ARG A 399 -9.93 19.25 -7.11
CA ARG A 399 -8.70 19.31 -7.92
C ARG A 399 -7.80 20.48 -7.58
N SER A 400 -7.85 20.92 -6.34
CA SER A 400 -7.14 22.09 -5.83
C SER A 400 -6.60 21.80 -4.42
N PRO A 401 -5.53 22.51 -3.99
CA PRO A 401 -5.16 22.56 -2.59
C PRO A 401 -6.29 23.12 -1.74
N HIS A 402 -6.32 22.73 -0.46
CA HIS A 402 -7.30 23.27 0.49
C HIS A 402 -7.15 24.79 0.62
N PRO A 403 -8.27 25.55 0.71
CA PRO A 403 -8.24 27.02 0.80
C PRO A 403 -7.40 27.58 1.95
N ALA A 404 -7.21 26.83 3.03
CA ALA A 404 -6.37 27.23 4.16
C ALA A 404 -4.89 27.45 3.79
N TYR A 405 -4.44 27.00 2.61
CA TYR A 405 -3.09 27.26 2.11
C TYR A 405 -3.00 28.42 1.16
N ALA A 406 -4.13 29.02 0.75
CA ALA A 406 -4.14 30.15 -0.15
C ALA A 406 -3.56 31.41 0.53
N ASP A 407 -3.01 32.32 -0.27
CA ASP A 407 -2.66 33.68 0.19
C ASP A 407 -3.90 34.53 0.44
N ALA A 408 -3.69 35.78 0.86
CA ALA A 408 -4.77 36.72 1.13
C ALA A 408 -5.65 37.04 -0.10
N GLN A 409 -5.20 36.73 -1.29
CA GLN A 409 -5.89 36.90 -2.57
C GLN A 409 -6.57 35.61 -3.03
N GLY A 410 -6.44 34.51 -2.27
CA GLY A 410 -7.00 33.21 -2.61
C GLY A 410 -6.15 32.41 -3.62
N SER A 411 -4.90 32.83 -3.87
CA SER A 411 -3.98 32.14 -4.78
C SER A 411 -3.14 31.06 -4.06
N HIS A 412 -2.80 30.05 -4.78
CA HIS A 412 -1.84 29.01 -4.40
C HIS A 412 -0.49 29.13 -5.14
N ASP A 413 -0.16 30.32 -5.66
CA ASP A 413 1.07 30.60 -6.36
C ASP A 413 2.15 31.21 -5.43
N GLY A 414 3.39 31.32 -5.90
CA GLY A 414 4.47 31.95 -5.16
C GLY A 414 4.81 31.22 -3.84
N ALA A 415 4.73 31.93 -2.73
CA ALA A 415 5.08 31.39 -1.40
C ALA A 415 4.09 30.35 -0.86
N THR A 416 2.91 30.24 -1.45
CA THR A 416 1.87 29.27 -1.06
C THR A 416 1.76 28.09 -2.01
N ARG A 417 2.55 28.08 -3.07
CA ARG A 417 2.58 27.00 -4.07
C ARG A 417 2.88 25.65 -3.43
N ILE A 418 2.29 24.57 -3.96
CA ILE A 418 2.60 23.19 -3.63
C ILE A 418 3.14 22.53 -4.91
N PRO A 419 4.47 22.34 -5.05
CA PRO A 419 5.07 21.87 -6.31
C PRO A 419 4.47 20.57 -6.83
N ALA A 420 4.18 19.61 -5.94
CA ALA A 420 3.57 18.35 -6.31
C ALA A 420 2.18 18.54 -6.95
N TRP A 421 1.40 19.50 -6.49
CA TRP A 421 0.10 19.83 -7.12
C TRP A 421 0.28 20.53 -8.46
N GLU A 422 1.18 21.50 -8.55
CA GLU A 422 1.45 22.23 -9.82
C GLU A 422 1.80 21.25 -10.93
N MET A 423 2.61 20.24 -10.62
CA MET A 423 3.03 19.21 -11.58
C MET A 423 1.87 18.39 -12.13
N ILE A 424 0.81 18.15 -11.31
CA ILE A 424 -0.26 17.20 -11.66
C ILE A 424 -1.64 17.85 -11.84
N ARG A 425 -1.81 19.15 -11.61
CA ARG A 425 -3.13 19.83 -11.57
C ARG A 425 -3.98 19.62 -12.84
N PHE A 426 -3.34 19.43 -13.98
CA PHE A 426 -3.99 19.16 -15.26
C PHE A 426 -3.88 17.69 -15.69
N SER A 427 -3.39 16.81 -14.83
CA SER A 427 -3.25 15.40 -15.16
C SER A 427 -4.57 14.64 -15.05
N VAL A 428 -4.67 13.57 -15.84
CA VAL A 428 -5.74 12.58 -15.75
C VAL A 428 -5.12 11.24 -15.40
N ASN A 429 -5.61 10.62 -14.34
CA ASN A 429 -5.14 9.31 -13.92
C ASN A 429 -5.73 8.23 -14.83
N ILE A 430 -4.91 7.63 -15.68
CA ILE A 430 -5.32 6.56 -16.60
C ILE A 430 -4.94 5.17 -16.13
N MET A 431 -4.08 5.06 -15.11
CA MET A 431 -3.57 3.79 -14.58
C MET A 431 -3.13 3.96 -13.14
N ARG A 432 -3.21 2.87 -12.35
CA ARG A 432 -2.58 2.75 -11.03
C ARG A 432 -1.60 1.60 -11.04
N GLY A 433 -0.43 1.81 -10.43
CA GLY A 433 0.69 0.87 -10.45
C GLY A 433 1.59 1.05 -11.67
N CYS A 434 2.57 0.17 -11.83
CA CYS A 434 3.52 0.17 -12.93
C CYS A 434 3.91 -1.26 -13.31
N PHE A 435 4.70 -1.41 -14.38
CA PHE A 435 5.22 -2.72 -14.81
C PHE A 435 6.36 -3.24 -13.92
N GLY A 436 6.78 -2.49 -12.89
CA GLY A 436 7.93 -2.81 -12.06
C GLY A 436 7.73 -3.97 -11.07
N GLY A 437 6.53 -4.56 -10.99
CA GLY A 437 6.28 -5.71 -10.11
C GLY A 437 6.43 -5.40 -8.62
N CYS A 438 6.05 -4.20 -8.19
CA CYS A 438 6.11 -3.79 -6.79
C CYS A 438 5.31 -4.74 -5.87
N THR A 439 5.82 -4.98 -4.65
CA THR A 439 5.27 -5.94 -3.69
C THR A 439 4.33 -5.31 -2.65
N PHE A 440 3.89 -4.12 -2.91
CA PHE A 440 3.01 -3.35 -2.00
C PHE A 440 1.73 -2.89 -2.67
#